data_4f93e9577603d078cd4231da50f3f75a
#
_entry.id   4f93e9577603d078cd4231da50f3f75a
#
_cell.length_a   1.000
_cell.length_b   1.000
_cell.length_c   1.000
_cell.angle_alpha   90.00
_cell.angle_beta   90.00
_cell.angle_gamma   90.00
#
_symmetry.space_group_name_H-M   'P 1'
#
loop_
_entity.id
_entity.type
_entity.pdbx_description
1 polymer ?
#
loop_
_entity_poly.entity_id
_entity_poly.type
_entity_poly.pdbx_seq_one_letter_code
_entity_poly.pdbx_strand_id
1 'polypeptide(L)'
;MIAFAVIGGMRLSAIAGWLAVGAAAWTLAEYWIHRAIFHGNNRFAPMHDMHHRLPRDMIGISSLGTFMAFSGVWLLAWAAAGEDSASAFVAGVMIGYLAYCAIHVRFHHHGPKARLSRYVAFMNEHHSGHHRGGKGNFGVTTIVWDVVFRTYRRSS
;
A
#
# COMPACT_ATOMS: atom_id res chain seq x y z
N MET A 1 -14.24 34.01 -16.13
CA MET A 1 -15.03 32.78 -15.86
C MET A 1 -14.09 31.61 -16.03
N ILE A 2 -13.65 30.96 -14.95
CA ILE A 2 -12.77 29.75 -15.02
C ILE A 2 -13.68 28.61 -15.40
N ALA A 3 -13.55 28.09 -16.63
CA ALA A 3 -14.21 26.85 -17.04
C ALA A 3 -13.62 25.69 -16.23
N PHE A 4 -14.37 25.17 -15.27
CA PHE A 4 -13.95 23.95 -14.55
C PHE A 4 -14.09 22.78 -15.52
N ALA A 5 -12.98 22.11 -15.81
CA ALA A 5 -13.03 20.88 -16.57
C ALA A 5 -13.80 19.81 -15.77
N VAL A 6 -14.75 19.14 -16.42
CA VAL A 6 -15.64 18.12 -15.84
C VAL A 6 -15.41 16.83 -16.64
N ILE A 7 -15.21 15.72 -15.94
CA ILE A 7 -15.08 14.38 -16.52
C ILE A 7 -16.10 13.49 -15.79
N GLY A 8 -16.96 12.78 -16.53
CA GLY A 8 -17.97 11.92 -15.94
C GLY A 8 -18.96 12.64 -15.02
N GLY A 9 -19.21 13.95 -15.23
CA GLY A 9 -20.07 14.74 -14.34
C GLY A 9 -19.37 15.33 -13.10
N MET A 10 -18.14 14.92 -12.78
CA MET A 10 -17.39 15.45 -11.62
C MET A 10 -16.43 16.57 -12.01
N ARG A 11 -16.25 17.53 -11.09
CA ARG A 11 -15.19 18.56 -11.19
C ARG A 11 -13.81 17.93 -11.02
N LEU A 12 -12.80 18.35 -11.75
CA LEU A 12 -11.42 17.86 -11.62
C LEU A 12 -10.89 17.94 -10.19
N SER A 13 -11.24 18.97 -9.44
CA SER A 13 -10.86 19.08 -8.02
C SER A 13 -11.45 17.99 -7.14
N ALA A 14 -12.69 17.53 -7.43
CA ALA A 14 -13.31 16.44 -6.70
C ALA A 14 -12.66 15.09 -7.08
N ILE A 15 -12.35 14.88 -8.36
CA ILE A 15 -11.60 13.70 -8.82
C ILE A 15 -10.23 13.64 -8.12
N ALA A 16 -9.48 14.75 -8.13
CA ALA A 16 -8.18 14.83 -7.45
C ALA A 16 -8.30 14.58 -5.94
N GLY A 17 -9.36 15.09 -5.31
CA GLY A 17 -9.65 14.82 -3.90
C GLY A 17 -9.88 13.33 -3.62
N TRP A 18 -10.73 12.67 -4.41
CA TRP A 18 -10.99 11.24 -4.26
C TRP A 18 -9.76 10.37 -4.54
N LEU A 19 -8.96 10.71 -5.54
CA LEU A 19 -7.68 10.05 -5.80
C LEU A 19 -6.74 10.17 -4.60
N ALA A 20 -6.59 11.35 -4.02
CA ALA A 20 -5.74 11.58 -2.85
C ALA A 20 -6.23 10.81 -1.62
N VAL A 21 -7.56 10.81 -1.37
CA VAL A 21 -8.16 10.04 -0.28
C VAL A 21 -7.95 8.54 -0.49
N GLY A 22 -8.12 8.04 -1.71
CA GLY A 22 -7.88 6.64 -2.05
C GLY A 22 -6.42 6.24 -1.83
N ALA A 23 -5.46 7.05 -2.29
CA ALA A 23 -4.04 6.79 -2.09
C ALA A 23 -3.66 6.82 -0.59
N ALA A 24 -4.20 7.75 0.17
CA ALA A 24 -4.02 7.78 1.63
C ALA A 24 -4.66 6.57 2.32
N ALA A 25 -5.87 6.18 1.92
CA ALA A 25 -6.55 4.99 2.45
C ALA A 25 -5.75 3.71 2.19
N TRP A 26 -5.07 3.60 1.02
CA TRP A 26 -4.17 2.48 0.76
C TRP A 26 -3.07 2.37 1.83
N THR A 27 -2.43 3.46 2.23
CA THR A 27 -1.33 3.40 3.21
C THR A 27 -1.78 2.80 4.55
N LEU A 28 -3.01 3.10 4.98
CA LEU A 28 -3.62 2.51 6.17
C LEU A 28 -3.98 1.04 5.95
N ALA A 29 -4.58 0.72 4.78
CA ALA A 29 -4.91 -0.66 4.42
C ALA A 29 -3.66 -1.53 4.32
N GLU A 30 -2.58 -1.04 3.67
CA GLU A 30 -1.27 -1.69 3.61
C GLU A 30 -0.77 -2.07 5.01
N TYR A 31 -0.77 -1.11 5.94
CA TYR A 31 -0.34 -1.33 7.31
C TYR A 31 -1.15 -2.45 8.00
N TRP A 32 -2.49 -2.40 7.91
CA TRP A 32 -3.34 -3.39 8.56
C TRP A 32 -3.31 -4.76 7.87
N ILE A 33 -3.24 -4.81 6.55
CA ILE A 33 -3.04 -6.06 5.79
C ILE A 33 -1.72 -6.69 6.21
N HIS A 34 -0.64 -5.92 6.26
CA HIS A 34 0.67 -6.43 6.66
C HIS A 34 0.66 -6.91 8.11
N ARG A 35 0.18 -6.08 9.05
CA ARG A 35 0.19 -6.40 10.48
C ARG A 35 -0.78 -7.50 10.88
N ALA A 36 -2.04 -7.43 10.45
CA ALA A 36 -3.10 -8.27 10.98
C ALA A 36 -3.40 -9.50 10.09
N ILE A 37 -3.18 -9.39 8.76
CA ILE A 37 -3.42 -10.49 7.84
C ILE A 37 -2.13 -11.26 7.61
N PHE A 38 -1.06 -10.62 7.22
CA PHE A 38 0.18 -11.31 6.86
C PHE A 38 0.95 -11.83 8.08
N HIS A 39 0.93 -11.12 9.21
CA HIS A 39 1.50 -11.56 10.47
C HIS A 39 0.47 -12.10 11.48
N GLY A 40 -0.79 -12.26 11.06
CA GLY A 40 -1.84 -12.83 11.89
C GLY A 40 -1.88 -14.37 11.85
N ASN A 41 -2.80 -14.93 12.61
CA ASN A 41 -3.04 -16.39 12.58
C ASN A 41 -4.16 -16.72 11.55
N ASN A 42 -3.79 -16.80 10.27
CA ASN A 42 -4.74 -17.05 9.17
C ASN A 42 -4.03 -17.72 7.97
N ARG A 43 -4.81 -18.05 6.93
CA ARG A 43 -4.31 -18.77 5.73
C ARG A 43 -3.29 -17.99 4.87
N PHE A 44 -3.12 -16.70 5.06
CA PHE A 44 -2.17 -15.87 4.29
C PHE A 44 -0.81 -15.75 4.99
N ALA A 45 -0.76 -15.98 6.31
CA ALA A 45 0.48 -15.90 7.07
C ALA A 45 1.60 -16.80 6.54
N PRO A 46 1.37 -18.09 6.19
CA PRO A 46 2.44 -18.94 5.65
C PRO A 46 3.05 -18.42 4.35
N MET A 47 2.26 -17.77 3.49
CA MET A 47 2.75 -17.12 2.26
C MET A 47 3.70 -15.98 2.60
N HIS A 48 3.35 -15.15 3.57
CA HIS A 48 4.17 -14.03 4.00
C HIS A 48 5.43 -14.47 4.78
N ASP A 49 5.34 -15.52 5.59
CA ASP A 49 6.51 -16.14 6.21
C ASP A 49 7.50 -16.68 5.16
N MET A 50 6.99 -17.23 4.05
CA MET A 50 7.83 -17.64 2.93
C MET A 50 8.52 -16.41 2.29
N HIS A 51 7.81 -15.30 2.12
CA HIS A 51 8.41 -14.04 1.64
C HIS A 51 9.53 -13.55 2.58
N HIS A 52 9.38 -13.64 3.89
CA HIS A 52 10.46 -13.31 4.84
C HIS A 52 11.70 -14.20 4.68
N ARG A 53 11.52 -15.47 4.33
CA ARG A 53 12.62 -16.43 4.09
C ARG A 53 13.25 -16.27 2.71
N LEU A 54 12.46 -15.94 1.71
CA LEU A 54 12.85 -15.82 0.30
C LEU A 54 12.42 -14.45 -0.27
N PRO A 55 12.98 -13.35 0.24
CA PRO A 55 12.47 -12.00 -0.05
C PRO A 55 12.64 -11.57 -1.52
N ARG A 56 13.48 -12.28 -2.28
CA ARG A 56 13.67 -12.03 -3.72
C ARG A 56 12.70 -12.80 -4.61
N ASP A 57 11.96 -13.75 -4.05
CA ASP A 57 10.97 -14.51 -4.81
C ASP A 57 9.68 -13.70 -4.92
N MET A 58 8.99 -13.86 -6.06
CA MET A 58 7.72 -13.17 -6.34
C MET A 58 6.57 -13.86 -5.60
N ILE A 59 6.60 -13.77 -4.27
CA ILE A 59 5.61 -14.37 -3.37
C ILE A 59 4.58 -13.31 -2.99
N GLY A 60 3.32 -13.55 -3.30
CA GLY A 60 2.24 -12.61 -3.01
C GLY A 60 0.84 -13.14 -3.35
N ILE A 61 -0.15 -12.30 -3.19
CA ILE A 61 -1.54 -12.61 -3.54
C ILE A 61 -1.67 -12.76 -5.06
N SER A 62 -2.43 -13.77 -5.51
CA SER A 62 -2.66 -14.00 -6.93
C SER A 62 -3.37 -12.80 -7.59
N SER A 63 -3.15 -12.63 -8.90
CA SER A 63 -3.80 -11.56 -9.68
C SER A 63 -5.33 -11.62 -9.59
N LEU A 64 -5.91 -12.82 -9.56
CA LEU A 64 -7.36 -13.00 -9.37
C LEU A 64 -7.80 -12.51 -7.97
N GLY A 65 -7.05 -12.86 -6.92
CA GLY A 65 -7.35 -12.39 -5.56
C GLY A 65 -7.25 -10.88 -5.45
N THR A 66 -6.24 -10.29 -6.05
CA THR A 66 -6.07 -8.83 -6.11
C THR A 66 -7.23 -8.17 -6.86
N PHE A 67 -7.61 -8.70 -8.03
CA PHE A 67 -8.76 -8.21 -8.80
C PHE A 67 -10.06 -8.27 -8.00
N MET A 68 -10.34 -9.39 -7.35
CA MET A 68 -11.55 -9.54 -6.51
C MET A 68 -11.56 -8.56 -5.34
N ALA A 69 -10.42 -8.32 -4.70
CA ALA A 69 -10.30 -7.37 -3.60
C ALA A 69 -10.62 -5.93 -4.07
N PHE A 70 -10.01 -5.47 -5.18
CA PHE A 70 -10.31 -4.14 -5.72
C PHE A 70 -11.76 -4.01 -6.20
N SER A 71 -12.32 -5.07 -6.83
CA SER A 71 -13.74 -5.09 -7.23
C SER A 71 -14.67 -4.97 -6.02
N GLY A 72 -14.36 -5.68 -4.93
CA GLY A 72 -15.11 -5.56 -3.68
C GLY A 72 -15.06 -4.16 -3.08
N VAL A 73 -13.87 -3.55 -3.03
CA VAL A 73 -13.70 -2.17 -2.58
C VAL A 73 -14.49 -1.20 -3.46
N TRP A 74 -14.46 -1.40 -4.78
CA TRP A 74 -15.22 -0.57 -5.71
C TRP A 74 -16.72 -0.67 -5.50
N LEU A 75 -17.26 -1.89 -5.35
CA LEU A 75 -18.70 -2.11 -5.09
C LEU A 75 -19.15 -1.44 -3.79
N LEU A 76 -18.37 -1.55 -2.73
CA LEU A 76 -18.66 -0.89 -1.45
C LEU A 76 -18.63 0.64 -1.58
N ALA A 77 -17.62 1.17 -2.25
CA ALA A 77 -17.49 2.61 -2.49
C ALA A 77 -18.60 3.13 -3.40
N TRP A 78 -19.00 2.36 -4.42
CA TRP A 78 -20.12 2.68 -5.31
C TRP A 78 -21.44 2.79 -4.54
N ALA A 79 -21.73 1.81 -3.70
CA ALA A 79 -22.92 1.83 -2.85
C ALA A 79 -22.95 3.02 -1.89
N ALA A 80 -21.80 3.49 -1.44
CA ALA A 80 -21.67 4.59 -0.48
C ALA A 80 -21.65 5.99 -1.10
N ALA A 81 -21.03 6.15 -2.29
CA ALA A 81 -20.70 7.48 -2.84
C ALA A 81 -21.01 7.66 -4.34
N GLY A 82 -21.60 6.65 -4.98
CA GLY A 82 -21.89 6.65 -6.41
C GLY A 82 -20.68 6.29 -7.27
N GLU A 83 -20.95 6.02 -8.56
CA GLU A 83 -20.00 5.41 -9.50
C GLU A 83 -18.73 6.26 -9.72
N ASP A 84 -18.91 7.54 -10.01
CA ASP A 84 -17.78 8.44 -10.32
C ASP A 84 -16.83 8.59 -9.14
N SER A 85 -17.38 8.80 -7.92
CA SER A 85 -16.61 8.91 -6.68
C SER A 85 -15.88 7.61 -6.36
N ALA A 86 -16.56 6.47 -6.50
CA ALA A 86 -15.99 5.15 -6.28
C ALA A 86 -14.83 4.87 -7.24
N SER A 87 -15.01 5.19 -8.51
CA SER A 87 -14.00 4.98 -9.55
C SER A 87 -12.74 5.84 -9.29
N ALA A 88 -12.92 7.10 -8.94
CA ALA A 88 -11.80 7.98 -8.59
C ALA A 88 -11.11 7.53 -7.29
N PHE A 89 -11.87 7.14 -6.27
CA PHE A 89 -11.33 6.62 -5.00
C PHE A 89 -10.51 5.35 -5.23
N VAL A 90 -11.07 4.36 -5.92
CA VAL A 90 -10.39 3.07 -6.17
C VAL A 90 -9.17 3.25 -7.08
N ALA A 91 -9.22 4.16 -8.05
CA ALA A 91 -8.04 4.52 -8.83
C ALA A 91 -6.92 5.07 -7.92
N GLY A 92 -7.25 5.88 -6.92
CA GLY A 92 -6.32 6.34 -5.89
C GLY A 92 -5.75 5.19 -5.06
N VAL A 93 -6.60 4.25 -4.60
CA VAL A 93 -6.17 3.04 -3.88
C VAL A 93 -5.21 2.21 -4.75
N MET A 94 -5.50 2.05 -6.04
CA MET A 94 -4.63 1.33 -6.98
C MET A 94 -3.29 2.03 -7.19
N ILE A 95 -3.26 3.36 -7.27
CA ILE A 95 -2.01 4.14 -7.34
C ILE A 95 -1.16 3.87 -6.09
N GLY A 96 -1.75 3.90 -4.91
CA GLY A 96 -1.07 3.57 -3.66
C GLY A 96 -0.52 2.14 -3.65
N TYR A 97 -1.33 1.17 -4.09
CA TYR A 97 -0.91 -0.23 -4.22
C TYR A 97 0.26 -0.41 -5.19
N LEU A 98 0.21 0.24 -6.36
CA LEU A 98 1.30 0.17 -7.34
C LEU A 98 2.59 0.80 -6.80
N ALA A 99 2.47 1.91 -6.06
CA ALA A 99 3.62 2.52 -5.38
C ALA A 99 4.22 1.57 -4.34
N TYR A 100 3.37 0.91 -3.52
CA TYR A 100 3.78 -0.15 -2.60
C TYR A 100 4.54 -1.26 -3.33
N CYS A 101 3.97 -1.83 -4.39
CA CYS A 101 4.61 -2.91 -5.15
C CYS A 101 5.98 -2.48 -5.70
N ALA A 102 6.05 -1.29 -6.31
CA ALA A 102 7.30 -0.78 -6.88
C ALA A 102 8.39 -0.56 -5.83
N ILE A 103 8.02 0.03 -4.68
CA ILE A 103 8.94 0.29 -3.56
C ILE A 103 9.39 -1.04 -2.93
N HIS A 104 8.47 -1.96 -2.67
CA HIS A 104 8.74 -3.25 -2.05
C HIS A 104 9.67 -4.12 -2.90
N VAL A 105 9.38 -4.25 -4.19
CA VAL A 105 10.27 -4.93 -5.15
C VAL A 105 11.65 -4.27 -5.16
N ARG A 106 11.70 -2.93 -5.14
CA ARG A 106 12.96 -2.20 -5.09
C ARG A 106 13.78 -2.52 -3.82
N PHE A 107 13.15 -2.67 -2.67
CA PHE A 107 13.86 -3.03 -1.43
C PHE A 107 14.54 -4.39 -1.50
N HIS A 108 13.93 -5.36 -2.14
CA HIS A 108 14.45 -6.72 -2.22
C HIS A 108 15.39 -6.99 -3.40
N HIS A 109 15.23 -6.28 -4.52
CA HIS A 109 15.96 -6.58 -5.76
C HIS A 109 17.09 -5.60 -6.10
N HIS A 110 17.14 -4.42 -5.48
CA HIS A 110 18.20 -3.46 -5.75
C HIS A 110 19.33 -3.57 -4.73
N GLY A 111 20.53 -3.80 -5.24
CA GLY A 111 21.73 -3.89 -4.40
C GLY A 111 22.16 -2.53 -3.81
N PRO A 112 23.15 -2.55 -2.91
CA PRO A 112 23.59 -1.38 -2.12
C PRO A 112 24.14 -0.21 -2.95
N LYS A 113 24.43 -0.41 -4.24
CA LYS A 113 24.90 0.64 -5.16
C LYS A 113 23.78 1.44 -5.84
N ALA A 114 22.51 1.08 -5.64
CA ALA A 114 21.41 1.83 -6.23
C ALA A 114 21.30 3.23 -5.60
N ARG A 115 21.31 4.28 -6.43
CA ARG A 115 21.03 5.64 -5.96
C ARG A 115 19.56 5.73 -5.55
N LEU A 116 19.31 5.70 -4.26
CA LEU A 116 17.99 5.88 -3.65
C LEU A 116 17.83 7.34 -3.20
N SER A 117 16.61 7.88 -3.29
CA SER A 117 16.32 9.12 -2.58
C SER A 117 16.47 8.87 -1.07
N ARG A 118 16.72 9.95 -0.29
CA ARG A 118 16.87 9.84 1.18
C ARG A 118 15.67 9.15 1.82
N TYR A 119 14.47 9.44 1.34
CA TYR A 119 13.23 8.82 1.83
C TYR A 119 13.19 7.32 1.54
N VAL A 120 13.47 6.93 0.29
CA VAL A 120 13.45 5.51 -0.11
C VAL A 120 14.54 4.72 0.62
N ALA A 121 15.72 5.30 0.85
CA ALA A 121 16.78 4.68 1.64
C ALA A 121 16.36 4.47 3.10
N PHE A 122 15.72 5.46 3.71
CA PHE A 122 15.16 5.36 5.06
C PHE A 122 14.07 4.27 5.14
N MET A 123 13.14 4.24 4.20
CA MET A 123 12.07 3.22 4.17
C MET A 123 12.63 1.81 3.91
N ASN A 124 13.70 1.69 3.11
CA ASN A 124 14.40 0.41 2.93
C ASN A 124 14.99 -0.10 4.24
N GLU A 125 15.63 0.76 5.02
CA GLU A 125 16.17 0.39 6.35
C GLU A 125 15.04 0.01 7.32
N HIS A 126 13.94 0.76 7.31
CA HIS A 126 12.74 0.47 8.09
C HIS A 126 12.18 -0.93 7.76
N HIS A 127 12.01 -1.24 6.48
CA HIS A 127 11.52 -2.55 6.02
C HIS A 127 12.54 -3.67 6.28
N SER A 128 13.84 -3.41 6.12
CA SER A 128 14.88 -4.36 6.51
C SER A 128 14.84 -4.69 8.01
N GLY A 129 14.54 -3.69 8.85
CA GLY A 129 14.30 -3.89 10.28
C GLY A 129 13.11 -4.81 10.54
N HIS A 130 12.04 -4.68 9.74
CA HIS A 130 10.89 -5.59 9.77
C HIS A 130 11.29 -7.03 9.46
N HIS A 131 12.02 -7.27 8.36
CA HIS A 131 12.47 -8.60 7.98
C HIS A 131 13.37 -9.27 9.02
N ARG A 132 14.15 -8.49 9.79
CA ARG A 132 14.99 -9.04 10.88
C ARG A 132 14.17 -9.44 12.11
N GLY A 133 13.10 -8.75 12.43
CA GLY A 133 12.38 -8.91 13.70
C GLY A 133 10.92 -9.31 13.61
N GLY A 134 10.23 -9.02 12.53
CA GLY A 134 8.82 -9.36 12.27
C GLY A 134 7.76 -8.75 13.21
N LYS A 135 8.17 -7.99 14.22
CA LYS A 135 7.30 -7.51 15.31
C LYS A 135 7.04 -6.01 15.31
N GLY A 136 7.23 -5.36 14.18
CA GLY A 136 7.04 -3.92 14.00
C GLY A 136 7.49 -3.48 12.62
N ASN A 137 7.44 -2.18 12.34
CA ASN A 137 7.81 -1.62 11.04
C ASN A 137 6.99 -2.20 9.88
N PHE A 138 5.66 -2.25 10.05
CA PHE A 138 4.76 -2.86 9.08
C PHE A 138 4.50 -2.00 7.85
N GLY A 139 4.69 -0.67 7.94
CA GLY A 139 4.55 0.23 6.81
C GLY A 139 5.68 0.08 5.80
N VAL A 140 5.36 -0.10 4.52
CA VAL A 140 6.32 -0.18 3.41
C VAL A 140 6.40 1.15 2.68
N THR A 141 5.25 1.80 2.43
CA THR A 141 5.20 3.10 1.76
C THR A 141 5.38 4.27 2.72
N THR A 142 5.01 4.14 3.98
CA THR A 142 5.15 5.19 5.00
C THR A 142 5.25 4.62 6.41
N ILE A 143 5.97 5.32 7.30
CA ILE A 143 6.07 4.98 8.72
C ILE A 143 4.91 5.55 9.56
N VAL A 144 4.04 6.36 8.98
CA VAL A 144 3.01 7.11 9.74
C VAL A 144 2.22 6.19 10.66
N TRP A 145 1.77 5.06 10.14
CA TRP A 145 0.94 4.13 10.91
C TRP A 145 1.74 3.34 11.96
N ASP A 146 3.02 3.07 11.70
CA ASP A 146 3.89 2.48 12.72
C ASP A 146 4.09 3.44 13.91
N VAL A 147 4.18 4.73 13.66
CA VAL A 147 4.26 5.74 14.72
C VAL A 147 2.91 5.85 15.45
N VAL A 148 1.80 5.98 14.73
CA VAL A 148 0.44 6.11 15.31
C VAL A 148 0.10 4.89 16.18
N PHE A 149 0.37 3.69 15.70
CA PHE A 149 0.05 2.44 16.40
C PHE A 149 1.21 1.90 17.26
N ARG A 150 2.28 2.68 17.46
CA ARG A 150 3.44 2.37 18.32
C ARG A 150 4.15 1.07 17.94
N THR A 151 4.22 0.78 16.66
CA THR A 151 4.95 -0.38 16.12
C THR A 151 6.26 0.02 15.45
N TYR A 152 6.58 1.30 15.41
CA TYR A 152 7.88 1.79 14.93
C TYR A 152 9.02 1.26 15.79
N ARG A 153 10.00 0.62 15.15
CA ARG A 153 11.24 0.12 15.76
C ARG A 153 12.42 0.79 15.07
N ARG A 154 13.27 1.45 15.86
CA ARG A 154 14.51 2.01 15.32
C ARG A 154 15.44 0.86 14.97
N SER A 155 16.04 0.90 13.77
CA SER A 155 17.10 -0.04 13.40
C SER A 155 18.32 0.28 14.24
N SER A 156 18.80 -0.70 15.00
CA SER A 156 20.04 -0.65 15.77
C SER A 156 21.21 -1.07 14.90
#